data_545f8ff0c236647f1803545f2687ece0
#
_entry.id   545f8ff0c236647f1803545f2687ece0
#
_cell.length_a   1.000
_cell.length_b   1.000
_cell.length_c   1.000
_cell.angle_alpha   90.00
_cell.angle_beta   90.00
_cell.angle_gamma   90.00
#
_symmetry.space_group_name_H-M   'P 1'
#
loop_
_entity.id
_entity.type
_entity.pdbx_description
1 polymer ?
#
loop_
_entity_poly.entity_id
_entity_poly.type
_entity_poly.pdbx_seq_one_letter_code
_entity_poly.pdbx_strand_id
1 'polypeptide(L)'
;KNNIQKRTSLCYKKPNMKTKNLNVLKNRDIFIKDKKIAEIYSKLRTILLKNKKNNSFGIAVSGGPDSMALAYLSNNLLKEMKYKAFFLLVDHGIRKNSAKEALKVKKTLKKNNISLKILKNKNKISKNFQKKARDIRYELLSRFCKKYKIKNLVTAHHKDDQVETFLIRLSRGSGVEGLSSMSE
;
A
#
# COMPACT_ATOMS: atom_id res chain seq x y z
N LYS A 1 -19.10 40.75 28.92
CA LYS A 1 -17.88 40.66 28.06
C LYS A 1 -17.94 39.29 27.38
N ASN A 2 -18.51 39.25 26.18
CA ASN A 2 -18.81 38.04 25.40
C ASN A 2 -17.64 37.72 24.51
N ASN A 3 -17.03 36.54 24.69
CA ASN A 3 -16.09 35.98 23.76
C ASN A 3 -16.81 35.04 22.81
N ILE A 4 -17.01 35.51 21.58
CA ILE A 4 -17.59 34.75 20.48
C ILE A 4 -16.50 33.86 19.89
N GLN A 5 -16.66 32.53 20.08
CA GLN A 5 -15.88 31.53 19.36
C GLN A 5 -16.23 31.58 17.87
N LYS A 6 -15.32 32.05 17.04
CA LYS A 6 -15.39 31.94 15.58
C LYS A 6 -15.21 30.48 15.17
N ARG A 7 -16.31 29.83 14.82
CA ARG A 7 -16.30 28.57 14.04
C ARG A 7 -15.83 28.89 12.63
N THR A 8 -14.59 28.50 12.30
CA THR A 8 -14.11 28.52 10.92
C THR A 8 -14.74 27.33 10.19
N SER A 9 -15.85 27.56 9.51
CA SER A 9 -16.39 26.66 8.51
C SER A 9 -15.47 26.69 7.30
N LEU A 10 -14.72 25.60 7.08
CA LEU A 10 -13.99 25.38 5.82
C LEU A 10 -15.04 25.22 4.70
N CYS A 11 -15.34 26.31 4.02
CA CYS A 11 -16.11 26.31 2.77
C CYS A 11 -15.28 25.60 1.68
N TYR A 12 -15.64 24.37 1.38
CA TYR A 12 -15.06 23.59 0.28
C TYR A 12 -15.66 24.10 -1.03
N LYS A 13 -14.97 24.98 -1.75
CA LYS A 13 -15.32 25.34 -3.12
C LYS A 13 -15.20 24.10 -4.01
N LYS A 14 -16.30 23.62 -4.56
CA LYS A 14 -16.33 22.54 -5.56
C LYS A 14 -15.58 23.01 -6.81
N PRO A 15 -14.52 22.30 -7.25
CA PRO A 15 -13.94 22.60 -8.56
C PRO A 15 -14.88 22.10 -9.65
N ASN A 16 -15.06 22.92 -10.69
CA ASN A 16 -15.82 22.62 -11.89
C ASN A 16 -15.14 21.47 -12.64
N MET A 17 -15.67 20.25 -12.54
CA MET A 17 -15.09 19.02 -13.11
C MET A 17 -15.89 18.57 -14.31
N LYS A 18 -15.24 18.59 -15.48
CA LYS A 18 -15.71 17.92 -16.70
C LYS A 18 -15.85 16.41 -16.47
N THR A 19 -16.87 15.84 -17.04
CA THR A 19 -17.51 14.53 -16.88
C THR A 19 -16.67 13.22 -16.89
N LYS A 20 -15.33 13.28 -16.94
CA LYS A 20 -14.45 12.07 -16.94
C LYS A 20 -14.17 11.45 -15.55
N ASN A 21 -14.66 12.03 -14.47
CA ASN A 21 -14.34 11.61 -13.08
C ASN A 21 -15.52 11.04 -12.28
N LEU A 22 -16.66 10.74 -12.91
CA LEU A 22 -17.85 10.21 -12.20
C LEU A 22 -17.60 8.90 -11.45
N ASN A 23 -16.73 8.01 -11.98
CA ASN A 23 -16.41 6.74 -11.33
C ASN A 23 -15.51 6.90 -10.09
N VAL A 24 -14.67 7.93 -10.04
CA VAL A 24 -13.84 8.25 -8.86
C VAL A 24 -14.68 8.81 -7.74
N LEU A 25 -15.68 9.63 -8.06
CA LEU A 25 -16.62 10.19 -7.10
C LEU A 25 -17.55 9.13 -6.51
N LYS A 26 -18.10 8.22 -7.33
CA LYS A 26 -18.93 7.10 -6.84
C LYS A 26 -18.19 6.20 -5.84
N ASN A 27 -16.91 5.89 -6.08
CA ASN A 27 -16.12 5.12 -5.13
C ASN A 27 -15.83 5.89 -3.84
N ARG A 28 -15.66 7.21 -3.90
CA ARG A 28 -15.45 8.05 -2.72
C ARG A 28 -16.66 8.02 -1.78
N ASP A 29 -17.86 8.10 -2.33
CA ASP A 29 -19.11 8.11 -1.54
C ASP A 29 -19.30 6.78 -0.79
N ILE A 30 -18.84 5.65 -1.34
CA ILE A 30 -18.88 4.35 -0.68
C ILE A 30 -17.92 4.32 0.53
N PHE A 31 -16.70 4.87 0.39
CA PHE A 31 -15.71 4.88 1.48
C PHE A 31 -16.07 5.83 2.63
N ILE A 32 -16.85 6.87 2.37
CA ILE A 32 -17.25 7.86 3.39
C ILE A 32 -18.51 7.42 4.15
N LYS A 33 -19.35 6.57 3.58
CA LYS A 33 -20.58 6.08 4.22
C LYS A 33 -20.34 5.17 5.42
N ASP A 34 -19.27 4.36 5.38
CA ASP A 34 -18.89 3.51 6.51
C ASP A 34 -17.90 4.28 7.40
N LYS A 35 -18.29 4.48 8.68
CA LYS A 35 -17.50 5.24 9.66
C LYS A 35 -16.09 4.65 9.88
N LYS A 36 -15.97 3.32 9.92
CA LYS A 36 -14.68 2.63 10.09
C LYS A 36 -13.77 2.83 8.88
N ILE A 37 -14.34 2.70 7.68
CA ILE A 37 -13.59 2.91 6.44
C ILE A 37 -13.16 4.38 6.31
N ALA A 38 -14.03 5.33 6.67
CA ALA A 38 -13.71 6.74 6.66
C ALA A 38 -12.56 7.09 7.63
N GLU A 39 -12.51 6.46 8.79
CA GLU A 39 -11.41 6.62 9.75
C GLU A 39 -10.08 6.10 9.19
N ILE A 40 -10.08 4.89 8.62
CA ILE A 40 -8.89 4.30 7.98
C ILE A 40 -8.42 5.20 6.82
N TYR A 41 -9.33 5.69 6.01
CA TYR A 41 -9.06 6.60 4.90
C TYR A 41 -8.41 7.91 5.37
N SER A 42 -8.91 8.48 6.46
CA SER A 42 -8.36 9.68 7.09
C SER A 42 -6.95 9.45 7.64
N LYS A 43 -6.72 8.33 8.35
CA LYS A 43 -5.40 7.95 8.86
C LYS A 43 -4.40 7.76 7.72
N LEU A 44 -4.78 7.03 6.67
CA LEU A 44 -3.92 6.83 5.49
C LEU A 44 -3.58 8.15 4.81
N ARG A 45 -4.57 9.05 4.68
CA ARG A 45 -4.34 10.40 4.13
C ARG A 45 -3.31 11.18 4.93
N THR A 46 -3.39 11.13 6.25
CA THR A 46 -2.43 11.80 7.15
C THR A 46 -1.03 11.26 6.96
N ILE A 47 -0.87 9.94 6.86
CA ILE A 47 0.43 9.28 6.62
C ILE A 47 1.01 9.71 5.27
N LEU A 48 0.21 9.70 4.21
CA LEU A 48 0.67 10.09 2.87
C LEU A 48 1.04 11.58 2.81
N LEU A 49 0.32 12.45 3.55
CA LEU A 49 0.60 13.88 3.62
C LEU A 49 1.87 14.23 4.38
N LYS A 50 2.25 13.44 5.41
CA LYS A 50 3.53 13.66 6.13
C LYS A 50 4.75 13.57 5.20
N ASN A 51 4.63 12.84 4.09
CA ASN A 51 5.70 12.61 3.13
C ASN A 51 5.61 13.50 1.87
N LYS A 52 5.17 14.75 2.02
CA LYS A 52 4.91 15.71 0.92
C LYS A 52 6.10 16.02 0.01
N LYS A 53 7.33 15.76 0.44
CA LYS A 53 8.55 16.11 -0.33
C LYS A 53 8.67 15.36 -1.66
N ASN A 54 7.82 14.37 -1.92
CA ASN A 54 7.88 13.57 -3.14
C ASN A 54 6.47 13.17 -3.59
N ASN A 55 6.06 13.66 -4.76
CA ASN A 55 4.73 13.43 -5.32
C ASN A 55 4.55 12.02 -5.93
N SER A 56 5.41 11.05 -5.56
CA SER A 56 5.33 9.68 -6.06
C SER A 56 5.43 8.65 -4.96
N PHE A 57 4.55 7.65 -5.03
CA PHE A 57 4.43 6.58 -4.05
C PHE A 57 4.48 5.21 -4.73
N GLY A 58 5.26 4.29 -4.15
CA GLY A 58 5.19 2.87 -4.45
C GLY A 58 4.24 2.19 -3.47
N ILE A 59 3.29 1.42 -3.97
CA ILE A 59 2.35 0.66 -3.15
C ILE A 59 2.63 -0.82 -3.41
N ALA A 60 3.11 -1.52 -2.39
CA ALA A 60 3.39 -2.95 -2.50
C ALA A 60 2.09 -3.76 -2.35
N VAL A 61 1.84 -4.64 -3.31
CA VAL A 61 0.66 -5.51 -3.35
C VAL A 61 1.10 -6.96 -3.31
N SER A 62 0.62 -7.73 -2.34
CA SER A 62 0.88 -9.18 -2.25
C SER A 62 -0.25 -10.03 -2.84
N GLY A 63 -1.44 -9.44 -3.01
CA GLY A 63 -2.66 -10.14 -3.43
C GLY A 63 -3.54 -10.61 -2.27
N GLY A 64 -3.07 -10.48 -1.02
CA GLY A 64 -3.90 -10.68 0.17
C GLY A 64 -4.88 -9.53 0.40
N PRO A 65 -5.92 -9.72 1.26
CA PRO A 65 -7.01 -8.77 1.45
C PRO A 65 -6.50 -7.38 1.87
N ASP A 66 -5.58 -7.29 2.82
CA ASP A 66 -5.06 -6.01 3.33
C ASP A 66 -4.29 -5.23 2.27
N SER A 67 -3.43 -5.90 1.51
CA SER A 67 -2.69 -5.27 0.43
C SER A 67 -3.59 -4.82 -0.74
N MET A 68 -4.67 -5.55 -0.98
CA MET A 68 -5.69 -5.16 -1.95
C MET A 68 -6.49 -3.95 -1.47
N ALA A 69 -6.93 -3.96 -0.20
CA ALA A 69 -7.60 -2.80 0.43
C ALA A 69 -6.70 -1.56 0.38
N LEU A 70 -5.42 -1.69 0.78
CA LEU A 70 -4.44 -0.61 0.67
C LEU A 70 -4.33 -0.07 -0.76
N ALA A 71 -4.29 -0.95 -1.77
CA ALA A 71 -4.20 -0.54 -3.17
C ALA A 71 -5.41 0.29 -3.60
N TYR A 72 -6.63 -0.12 -3.24
CA TYR A 72 -7.86 0.64 -3.56
C TYR A 72 -7.90 2.00 -2.86
N LEU A 73 -7.64 2.03 -1.55
CA LEU A 73 -7.66 3.26 -0.76
C LEU A 73 -6.59 4.25 -1.26
N SER A 74 -5.37 3.75 -1.47
CA SER A 74 -4.25 4.57 -1.97
C SER A 74 -4.51 5.11 -3.38
N ASN A 75 -5.10 4.31 -4.28
CA ASN A 75 -5.41 4.76 -5.63
C ASN A 75 -6.36 5.96 -5.62
N ASN A 76 -7.39 5.95 -4.77
CA ASN A 76 -8.33 7.04 -4.67
C ASN A 76 -7.69 8.28 -4.05
N LEU A 77 -7.01 8.12 -2.91
CA LEU A 77 -6.31 9.21 -2.21
C LEU A 77 -5.26 9.88 -3.10
N LEU A 78 -4.37 9.09 -3.71
CA LEU A 78 -3.27 9.64 -4.51
C LEU A 78 -3.78 10.34 -5.78
N LYS A 79 -4.91 9.88 -6.36
CA LYS A 79 -5.59 10.59 -7.45
C LYS A 79 -6.18 11.93 -7.00
N GLU A 80 -6.83 11.96 -5.82
CA GLU A 80 -7.34 13.22 -5.24
C GLU A 80 -6.20 14.21 -5.00
N MET A 81 -5.07 13.72 -4.51
CA MET A 81 -3.89 14.53 -4.19
C MET A 81 -3.07 14.89 -5.44
N LYS A 82 -3.42 14.37 -6.62
CA LYS A 82 -2.67 14.49 -7.88
C LYS A 82 -1.24 13.96 -7.77
N TYR A 83 -1.01 12.92 -6.97
CA TYR A 83 0.26 12.24 -6.82
C TYR A 83 0.35 11.00 -7.72
N LYS A 84 1.59 10.65 -8.11
CA LYS A 84 1.85 9.45 -8.91
C LYS A 84 1.86 8.21 -8.02
N ALA A 85 1.09 7.20 -8.39
CA ALA A 85 1.05 5.91 -7.71
C ALA A 85 1.63 4.80 -8.60
N PHE A 86 2.52 3.98 -8.04
CA PHE A 86 3.08 2.80 -8.68
C PHE A 86 2.69 1.58 -7.85
N PHE A 87 1.77 0.76 -8.36
CA PHE A 87 1.37 -0.48 -7.71
C PHE A 87 2.29 -1.61 -8.15
N LEU A 88 2.94 -2.25 -7.18
CA LEU A 88 4.04 -3.20 -7.42
C LEU A 88 3.72 -4.53 -6.76
N LEU A 89 3.80 -5.63 -7.51
CA LEU A 89 3.71 -6.98 -6.99
C LEU A 89 5.01 -7.72 -7.33
N VAL A 90 5.58 -8.41 -6.36
CA VAL A 90 6.75 -9.26 -6.58
C VAL A 90 6.31 -10.71 -6.75
N ASP A 91 6.58 -11.25 -7.93
CA ASP A 91 6.45 -12.68 -8.19
C ASP A 91 7.79 -13.36 -7.90
N HIS A 92 7.81 -14.12 -6.80
CA HIS A 92 9.03 -14.80 -6.34
C HIS A 92 9.38 -16.04 -7.17
N GLY A 93 8.43 -16.58 -7.96
CA GLY A 93 8.63 -17.79 -8.74
C GLY A 93 8.77 -19.07 -7.92
N ILE A 94 8.39 -19.06 -6.62
CA ILE A 94 8.55 -20.22 -5.71
C ILE A 94 7.52 -21.30 -5.99
N ARG A 95 6.28 -20.91 -6.24
CA ARG A 95 5.18 -21.84 -6.52
C ARG A 95 4.93 -21.94 -8.01
N LYS A 96 4.61 -23.13 -8.50
CA LYS A 96 4.27 -23.35 -9.92
C LYS A 96 3.17 -22.39 -10.42
N ASN A 97 2.26 -21.99 -9.53
CA ASN A 97 1.12 -21.13 -9.87
C ASN A 97 1.34 -19.63 -9.56
N SER A 98 2.50 -19.22 -9.03
CA SER A 98 2.75 -17.82 -8.62
C SER A 98 2.50 -16.81 -9.74
N ALA A 99 2.92 -17.12 -10.96
CA ALA A 99 2.68 -16.27 -12.13
C ALA A 99 1.19 -16.14 -12.47
N LYS A 100 0.41 -17.22 -12.35
CA LYS A 100 -1.06 -17.21 -12.56
C LYS A 100 -1.75 -16.38 -11.49
N GLU A 101 -1.33 -16.53 -10.22
CA GLU A 101 -1.84 -15.73 -9.08
C GLU A 101 -1.56 -14.23 -9.29
N ALA A 102 -0.33 -13.87 -9.66
CA ALA A 102 0.04 -12.50 -9.95
C ALA A 102 -0.78 -11.88 -11.11
N LEU A 103 -1.05 -12.67 -12.15
CA LEU A 103 -1.90 -12.24 -13.25
C LEU A 103 -3.37 -12.07 -12.84
N LYS A 104 -3.89 -12.93 -11.94
CA LYS A 104 -5.24 -12.80 -11.38
C LYS A 104 -5.36 -11.48 -10.60
N VAL A 105 -4.40 -11.18 -9.71
CA VAL A 105 -4.35 -9.92 -8.98
C VAL A 105 -4.31 -8.73 -9.94
N LYS A 106 -3.46 -8.79 -10.97
CA LYS A 106 -3.38 -7.75 -12.00
C LYS A 106 -4.71 -7.53 -12.72
N LYS A 107 -5.42 -8.60 -13.09
CA LYS A 107 -6.75 -8.50 -13.73
C LYS A 107 -7.77 -7.86 -12.79
N THR A 108 -7.79 -8.26 -11.50
CA THR A 108 -8.69 -7.71 -10.49
C THR A 108 -8.48 -6.21 -10.30
N LEU A 109 -7.23 -5.77 -10.14
CA LEU A 109 -6.90 -4.36 -9.99
C LEU A 109 -7.19 -3.54 -11.25
N LYS A 110 -6.97 -4.12 -12.44
CA LYS A 110 -7.28 -3.46 -13.72
C LYS A 110 -8.77 -3.11 -13.87
N LYS A 111 -9.69 -3.94 -13.34
CA LYS A 111 -11.14 -3.66 -13.33
C LYS A 111 -11.49 -2.36 -12.61
N ASN A 112 -10.63 -1.93 -11.67
CA ASN A 112 -10.77 -0.68 -10.91
C ASN A 112 -9.79 0.41 -11.38
N ASN A 113 -9.31 0.33 -12.61
CA ASN A 113 -8.38 1.29 -13.21
C ASN A 113 -7.06 1.45 -12.42
N ILE A 114 -6.60 0.36 -11.77
CA ILE A 114 -5.31 0.30 -11.07
C ILE A 114 -4.34 -0.50 -11.92
N SER A 115 -3.27 0.17 -12.38
CA SER A 115 -2.22 -0.46 -13.19
C SER A 115 -1.17 -1.12 -12.30
N LEU A 116 -1.14 -2.46 -12.24
CA LEU A 116 -0.19 -3.23 -11.44
C LEU A 116 1.02 -3.62 -12.27
N LYS A 117 2.22 -3.31 -11.77
CA LYS A 117 3.50 -3.79 -12.31
C LYS A 117 3.95 -5.04 -11.57
N ILE A 118 4.15 -6.13 -12.28
CA ILE A 118 4.69 -7.38 -11.72
C ILE A 118 6.20 -7.35 -11.88
N LEU A 119 6.92 -7.46 -10.77
CA LEU A 119 8.38 -7.60 -10.70
C LEU A 119 8.71 -9.08 -10.53
N LYS A 120 9.40 -9.66 -11.51
CA LYS A 120 9.74 -11.09 -11.50
C LYS A 120 11.12 -11.32 -10.92
N ASN A 121 11.22 -12.27 -10.00
CA ASN A 121 12.50 -12.83 -9.62
C ASN A 121 13.00 -13.74 -10.75
N LYS A 122 14.26 -13.55 -11.16
CA LYS A 122 14.92 -14.36 -12.19
C LYS A 122 15.71 -15.53 -11.61
N ASN A 123 16.01 -15.50 -10.32
CA ASN A 123 16.87 -16.46 -9.65
C ASN A 123 16.03 -17.58 -9.01
N LYS A 124 16.47 -18.84 -9.15
CA LYS A 124 15.85 -19.95 -8.43
C LYS A 124 16.20 -19.87 -6.94
N ILE A 125 15.21 -20.05 -6.08
CA ILE A 125 15.38 -20.10 -4.63
C ILE A 125 15.51 -21.56 -4.22
N SER A 126 16.67 -21.98 -3.68
CA SER A 126 16.97 -23.39 -3.37
C SER A 126 16.87 -23.75 -1.89
N LYS A 127 17.05 -22.80 -0.97
CA LYS A 127 17.04 -23.04 0.49
C LYS A 127 16.52 -21.79 1.22
N ASN A 128 15.99 -21.95 2.45
CA ASN A 128 15.49 -20.85 3.30
C ASN A 128 14.46 -19.97 2.59
N PHE A 129 13.43 -20.59 2.01
CA PHE A 129 12.45 -19.95 1.12
C PHE A 129 11.81 -18.68 1.69
N GLN A 130 11.40 -18.68 2.96
CA GLN A 130 10.72 -17.54 3.55
C GLN A 130 11.61 -16.31 3.68
N LYS A 131 12.83 -16.47 4.26
CA LYS A 131 13.79 -15.38 4.42
C LYS A 131 14.21 -14.84 3.05
N LYS A 132 14.64 -15.73 2.15
CA LYS A 132 15.05 -15.32 0.79
C LYS A 132 13.93 -14.66 0.00
N ALA A 133 12.69 -15.14 0.11
CA ALA A 133 11.56 -14.51 -0.54
C ALA A 133 11.32 -13.08 -0.04
N ARG A 134 11.48 -12.85 1.28
CA ARG A 134 11.40 -11.52 1.88
C ARG A 134 12.52 -10.62 1.34
N ASP A 135 13.76 -11.08 1.36
CA ASP A 135 14.93 -10.31 0.91
C ASP A 135 14.79 -9.93 -0.57
N ILE A 136 14.44 -10.88 -1.42
CA ILE A 136 14.19 -10.65 -2.86
C ILE A 136 13.05 -9.65 -3.06
N ARG A 137 11.98 -9.73 -2.26
CA ARG A 137 10.88 -8.78 -2.34
C ARG A 137 11.38 -7.36 -2.13
N TYR A 138 12.07 -7.12 -1.02
CA TYR A 138 12.56 -5.78 -0.72
C TYR A 138 13.64 -5.32 -1.70
N GLU A 139 14.50 -6.21 -2.17
CA GLU A 139 15.49 -5.90 -3.19
C GLU A 139 14.84 -5.42 -4.50
N LEU A 140 13.87 -6.17 -5.03
CA LEU A 140 13.20 -5.83 -6.28
C LEU A 140 12.38 -4.55 -6.16
N LEU A 141 11.67 -4.36 -5.02
CA LEU A 141 10.93 -3.14 -4.74
C LEU A 141 11.87 -1.94 -4.63
N SER A 142 12.96 -2.06 -3.88
CA SER A 142 13.97 -1.00 -3.71
C SER A 142 14.62 -0.64 -5.04
N ARG A 143 15.02 -1.63 -5.84
CA ARG A 143 15.58 -1.42 -7.18
C ARG A 143 14.61 -0.65 -8.09
N PHE A 144 13.32 -1.02 -8.06
CA PHE A 144 12.30 -0.31 -8.81
C PHE A 144 12.14 1.14 -8.30
N CYS A 145 12.03 1.32 -6.98
CA CYS A 145 11.89 2.64 -6.37
C CYS A 145 13.07 3.56 -6.71
N LYS A 146 14.30 3.05 -6.64
CA LYS A 146 15.51 3.79 -7.04
C LYS A 146 15.46 4.21 -8.52
N LYS A 147 15.13 3.27 -9.42
CA LYS A 147 15.04 3.54 -10.87
C LYS A 147 14.04 4.66 -11.20
N TYR A 148 12.89 4.68 -10.53
CA TYR A 148 11.82 5.66 -10.78
C TYR A 148 11.83 6.84 -9.81
N LYS A 149 12.89 6.99 -9.01
CA LYS A 149 13.07 8.06 -8.00
C LYS A 149 11.89 8.14 -7.01
N ILE A 150 11.30 6.98 -6.67
CA ILE A 150 10.23 6.86 -5.69
C ILE A 150 10.86 6.80 -4.31
N LYS A 151 10.56 7.77 -3.44
CA LYS A 151 11.12 7.82 -2.07
C LYS A 151 10.22 7.12 -1.03
N ASN A 152 8.92 7.00 -1.32
CA ASN A 152 7.95 6.48 -0.38
C ASN A 152 7.42 5.13 -0.88
N LEU A 153 7.70 4.06 -0.14
CA LEU A 153 7.13 2.73 -0.37
C LEU A 153 6.18 2.41 0.77
N VAL A 154 4.92 2.14 0.43
CA VAL A 154 3.85 1.81 1.38
C VAL A 154 3.52 0.34 1.27
N THR A 155 3.45 -0.34 2.41
CA THR A 155 3.13 -1.76 2.53
C THR A 155 1.94 -1.95 3.47
N ALA A 156 1.17 -3.02 3.29
CA ALA A 156 0.04 -3.36 4.15
C ALA A 156 0.48 -4.28 5.31
N HIS A 157 1.57 -3.94 5.99
CA HIS A 157 1.96 -4.62 7.23
C HIS A 157 1.24 -3.97 8.42
N HIS A 158 0.80 -4.78 9.37
CA HIS A 158 0.14 -4.32 10.61
C HIS A 158 0.84 -4.91 11.85
N LYS A 159 0.40 -4.48 13.04
CA LYS A 159 1.05 -4.91 14.30
C LYS A 159 0.98 -6.42 14.52
N ASP A 160 -0.11 -7.06 14.11
CA ASP A 160 -0.29 -8.50 14.27
C ASP A 160 0.75 -9.30 13.46
N ASP A 161 1.17 -8.81 12.29
CA ASP A 161 2.29 -9.42 11.53
C ASP A 161 3.60 -9.38 12.33
N GLN A 162 3.81 -8.34 13.13
CA GLN A 162 4.98 -8.24 14.01
C GLN A 162 4.88 -9.23 15.17
N VAL A 163 3.71 -9.32 15.80
CA VAL A 163 3.45 -10.27 16.90
C VAL A 163 3.61 -11.70 16.41
N GLU A 164 3.02 -12.06 15.27
CA GLU A 164 3.18 -13.37 14.67
C GLU A 164 4.66 -13.67 14.38
N THR A 165 5.37 -12.74 13.77
CA THR A 165 6.81 -12.89 13.49
C THR A 165 7.60 -13.09 14.78
N PHE A 166 7.30 -12.34 15.83
CA PHE A 166 7.93 -12.46 17.14
C PHE A 166 7.69 -13.84 17.76
N LEU A 167 6.44 -14.31 17.79
CA LEU A 167 6.09 -15.61 18.34
C LEU A 167 6.75 -16.77 17.59
N ILE A 168 6.78 -16.72 16.25
CA ILE A 168 7.46 -17.70 15.42
C ILE A 168 8.98 -17.75 15.71
N ARG A 169 9.60 -16.60 15.91
CA ARG A 169 11.03 -16.53 16.24
C ARG A 169 11.31 -17.02 17.67
N LEU A 170 10.46 -16.66 18.61
CA LEU A 170 10.53 -17.14 19.99
C LEU A 170 10.43 -18.67 20.04
N SER A 171 9.48 -19.27 19.36
CA SER A 171 9.28 -20.73 19.31
C SER A 171 10.46 -21.47 18.65
N ARG A 172 11.27 -20.78 17.86
CA ARG A 172 12.50 -21.33 17.24
C ARG A 172 13.76 -21.09 18.07
N GLY A 173 13.64 -20.57 19.29
CA GLY A 173 14.78 -20.29 20.17
C GLY A 173 15.70 -19.18 19.64
N SER A 174 15.18 -18.22 18.90
CA SER A 174 15.97 -17.09 18.41
C SER A 174 16.49 -16.24 19.56
N GLY A 175 17.77 -15.85 19.55
CA GLY A 175 18.35 -14.90 20.50
C GLY A 175 17.72 -13.50 20.43
N VAL A 176 18.16 -12.58 21.32
CA VAL A 176 17.60 -11.23 21.45
C VAL A 176 17.58 -10.47 20.13
N GLU A 177 18.65 -10.51 19.34
CA GLU A 177 18.73 -9.89 18.01
C GLU A 177 17.72 -10.49 17.02
N GLY A 178 17.52 -11.82 17.12
CA GLY A 178 16.54 -12.53 16.29
C GLY A 178 15.09 -12.24 16.69
N LEU A 179 14.84 -11.81 17.92
CA LEU A 179 13.50 -11.45 18.42
C LEU A 179 13.11 -10.01 18.09
N SER A 180 14.07 -9.15 17.73
CA SER A 180 13.74 -7.81 17.27
C SER A 180 12.77 -7.88 16.10
N SER A 181 11.58 -7.29 16.27
CA SER A 181 10.56 -7.22 15.24
C SER A 181 11.01 -6.34 14.08
N MET A 182 10.22 -6.26 13.02
CA MET A 182 10.53 -5.39 11.87
C MET A 182 10.77 -3.96 12.37
N SER A 183 11.97 -3.42 12.13
CA SER A 183 12.24 -2.00 12.31
C SER A 183 11.40 -1.17 11.34
N GLU A 184 10.94 -0.02 11.77
CA GLU A 184 10.19 0.94 10.96
C GLU A 184 10.99 1.44 9.73
#